data_03c7910efe44bff86e2df8d8a185c682
#
_entry.id   03c7910efe44bff86e2df8d8a185c682
#
_cell.length_a   1.000
_cell.length_b   1.000
_cell.length_c   1.000
_cell.angle_alpha   90.00
_cell.angle_beta   90.00
_cell.angle_gamma   90.00
#
_symmetry.space_group_name_H-M   'P 1'
#
loop_
_entity.id
_entity.type
_entity.pdbx_description
1 polymer ?
#
loop_
_entity_poly.entity_id
_entity_poly.type
_entity_poly.pdbx_seq_one_letter_code
_entity_poly.pdbx_strand_id
1 'polypeptide(L)'
;SAAFFDAENDGDLDLYVVNYLDVGLKNNRICGQAVSAKSKKDYRLLFIPRDKRTYCSPRRYNGAPDVLYVNNGVGGFEDRTRDYGVFSAYGKGLGVSIADFDRDGDSDIFVANDGMRNFYYRNSSGGIFVEEALEVGLAYNREGQPEAGMGIAAADYDYDFDIDLLVTNFSRETNTLYENMGDAIFMDRSRDLGLHEDTWLPLGFGTFFFDADNDTDLDLFFANGHVLDRITMQDSTLTYEQANQVFLKEGVRFIDRTKDSGMLHSNLGVSRGAAAGDFDNDGDLDLLVNDIDGPAKLYRNLTKNKH
;
A
#
# COMPACT_ATOMS: atom_id res chain seq x y z
N SER A 1 0.39 -5.06 -8.43
CA SER A 1 1.51 -4.13 -8.54
C SER A 1 2.68 -4.78 -9.27
N ALA A 2 3.64 -3.97 -9.77
CA ALA A 2 4.84 -4.50 -10.40
C ALA A 2 5.97 -3.46 -10.30
N ALA A 3 7.22 -3.93 -10.30
CA ALA A 3 8.40 -3.09 -10.30
C ALA A 3 9.49 -3.69 -11.22
N PHE A 4 10.21 -2.80 -11.89
CA PHE A 4 11.42 -3.16 -12.62
C PHE A 4 12.65 -2.89 -11.76
N PHE A 5 13.64 -3.78 -11.80
CA PHE A 5 14.92 -3.66 -11.10
C PHE A 5 15.92 -4.66 -11.67
N ASP A 6 17.17 -4.50 -11.36
CA ASP A 6 18.25 -5.43 -11.72
C ASP A 6 18.44 -6.40 -10.55
N ALA A 7 17.97 -7.64 -10.69
CA ALA A 7 17.94 -8.62 -9.59
C ALA A 7 19.30 -9.28 -9.34
N GLU A 8 20.08 -9.50 -10.40
CA GLU A 8 21.39 -10.16 -10.34
C GLU A 8 22.58 -9.25 -10.60
N ASN A 9 22.35 -7.94 -10.73
CA ASN A 9 23.37 -6.92 -11.00
C ASN A 9 24.13 -7.16 -12.33
N ASP A 10 23.41 -7.61 -13.36
CA ASP A 10 23.99 -7.87 -14.68
C ASP A 10 23.84 -6.67 -15.64
N GLY A 11 23.10 -5.62 -15.23
CA GLY A 11 22.93 -4.35 -15.93
C GLY A 11 21.66 -4.31 -16.79
N ASP A 12 20.83 -5.35 -16.82
CA ASP A 12 19.53 -5.29 -17.47
C ASP A 12 18.37 -5.35 -16.42
N LEU A 13 17.17 -4.91 -16.81
CA LEU A 13 16.07 -4.82 -15.86
C LEU A 13 15.18 -6.04 -15.91
N ASP A 14 14.94 -6.60 -14.75
CA ASP A 14 13.98 -7.66 -14.46
C ASP A 14 12.65 -7.09 -14.03
N LEU A 15 11.63 -7.93 -13.95
CA LEU A 15 10.28 -7.55 -13.58
C LEU A 15 9.73 -8.42 -12.47
N TYR A 16 9.48 -7.83 -11.30
CA TYR A 16 8.72 -8.49 -10.24
C TYR A 16 7.24 -8.09 -10.33
N VAL A 17 6.35 -9.09 -10.42
CA VAL A 17 4.90 -8.91 -10.53
C VAL A 17 4.22 -9.46 -9.28
N VAL A 18 3.58 -8.58 -8.53
CA VAL A 18 2.80 -8.93 -7.35
C VAL A 18 1.38 -9.29 -7.75
N ASN A 19 0.94 -10.47 -7.35
CA ASN A 19 -0.40 -10.98 -7.57
C ASN A 19 -1.22 -11.01 -6.26
N TYR A 20 -2.53 -10.79 -6.38
CA TYR A 20 -3.39 -10.62 -5.21
C TYR A 20 -4.13 -11.90 -4.85
N LEU A 21 -5.15 -12.26 -5.59
CA LEU A 21 -6.06 -13.36 -5.27
C LEU A 21 -6.19 -14.32 -6.45
N ASP A 22 -6.24 -15.61 -6.14
CA ASP A 22 -6.67 -16.62 -7.12
C ASP A 22 -8.19 -16.54 -7.30
N VAL A 23 -8.61 -15.56 -8.09
CA VAL A 23 -10.01 -15.31 -8.42
C VAL A 23 -10.23 -15.22 -9.93
N GLY A 24 -11.22 -15.93 -10.42
CA GLY A 24 -11.60 -15.90 -11.81
C GLY A 24 -13.10 -16.11 -11.99
N LEU A 25 -13.60 -16.11 -13.22
CA LEU A 25 -15.02 -16.24 -13.52
C LEU A 25 -15.66 -17.52 -12.95
N LYS A 26 -14.87 -18.59 -12.78
CA LYS A 26 -15.35 -19.90 -12.30
C LYS A 26 -15.39 -20.02 -10.77
N ASN A 27 -14.55 -19.28 -10.04
CA ASN A 27 -14.41 -19.37 -8.58
C ASN A 27 -14.82 -18.08 -7.86
N ASN A 28 -15.35 -17.08 -8.58
CA ASN A 28 -15.84 -15.85 -7.99
C ASN A 28 -17.05 -16.13 -7.09
N ARG A 29 -16.99 -15.65 -5.83
CA ARG A 29 -18.01 -15.87 -4.81
C ARG A 29 -19.03 -14.72 -4.80
N ILE A 30 -20.27 -15.03 -4.41
CA ILE A 30 -21.29 -14.02 -4.14
C ILE A 30 -21.35 -13.81 -2.64
N CYS A 31 -21.06 -12.60 -2.19
CA CYS A 31 -21.09 -12.20 -0.79
C CYS A 31 -22.16 -11.14 -0.55
N GLY A 32 -22.57 -11.00 0.72
CA GLY A 32 -23.60 -10.06 1.14
C GLY A 32 -24.57 -10.67 2.16
N GLN A 33 -25.67 -9.96 2.40
CA GLN A 33 -26.67 -10.37 3.37
C GLN A 33 -27.65 -11.39 2.76
N ALA A 34 -27.57 -12.63 3.23
CA ALA A 34 -28.48 -13.68 2.80
C ALA A 34 -29.89 -13.44 3.35
N VAL A 35 -30.90 -13.68 2.51
CA VAL A 35 -32.32 -13.72 2.91
C VAL A 35 -32.89 -15.10 2.68
N SER A 36 -33.87 -15.51 3.51
CA SER A 36 -34.56 -16.76 3.33
C SER A 36 -35.84 -16.55 2.54
N ALA A 37 -36.06 -17.35 1.50
CA ALA A 37 -37.34 -17.43 0.79
C ALA A 37 -37.97 -18.79 1.00
N LYS A 38 -39.29 -18.84 1.15
CA LYS A 38 -40.02 -20.10 1.11
C LYS A 38 -40.04 -20.61 -0.34
N SER A 39 -39.57 -21.81 -0.58
CA SER A 39 -39.76 -22.47 -1.87
C SER A 39 -41.18 -23.09 -1.92
N LYS A 40 -41.69 -23.33 -3.14
CA LYS A 40 -42.97 -24.02 -3.36
C LYS A 40 -43.01 -25.45 -2.78
N LYS A 41 -41.87 -25.98 -2.29
CA LYS A 41 -41.72 -27.32 -1.70
C LYS A 41 -41.35 -27.28 -0.21
N ASP A 42 -41.68 -26.21 0.52
CA ASP A 42 -41.40 -26.01 1.95
C ASP A 42 -39.92 -26.04 2.39
N TYR A 43 -38.98 -25.98 1.45
CA TYR A 43 -37.56 -25.81 1.81
C TYR A 43 -37.23 -24.33 1.90
N ARG A 44 -36.53 -23.93 2.98
CA ARG A 44 -35.92 -22.59 3.08
C ARG A 44 -34.67 -22.52 2.22
N LEU A 45 -34.74 -21.75 1.14
CA LEU A 45 -33.59 -21.43 0.32
C LEU A 45 -32.96 -20.13 0.82
N LEU A 46 -31.68 -20.18 1.13
CA LEU A 46 -30.89 -18.98 1.40
C LEU A 46 -30.29 -18.48 0.08
N PHE A 47 -30.56 -17.24 -0.25
CA PHE A 47 -29.96 -16.60 -1.42
C PHE A 47 -29.59 -15.14 -1.09
N ILE A 48 -28.65 -14.55 -1.86
CA ILE A 48 -28.25 -13.16 -1.70
C ILE A 48 -28.82 -12.35 -2.87
N PRO A 49 -29.87 -11.53 -2.64
CA PRO A 49 -30.42 -10.63 -3.65
C PRO A 49 -29.37 -9.67 -4.19
N ARG A 50 -29.55 -9.17 -5.42
CA ARG A 50 -28.57 -8.26 -6.04
C ARG A 50 -28.34 -6.98 -5.23
N ASP A 51 -29.41 -6.40 -4.68
CA ASP A 51 -29.40 -5.20 -3.84
C ASP A 51 -28.75 -5.41 -2.47
N LYS A 52 -28.50 -6.68 -2.09
CA LYS A 52 -27.84 -7.05 -0.82
C LYS A 52 -26.46 -7.69 -1.01
N ARG A 53 -25.97 -7.69 -2.25
CA ARG A 53 -24.60 -8.12 -2.54
C ARG A 53 -23.61 -7.06 -2.09
N THR A 54 -22.46 -7.52 -1.65
CA THR A 54 -21.34 -6.68 -1.22
C THR A 54 -20.04 -7.32 -1.67
N TYR A 55 -18.97 -6.57 -1.51
CA TYR A 55 -17.61 -7.04 -1.72
C TYR A 55 -17.32 -8.27 -0.85
N CYS A 56 -16.66 -9.27 -1.41
CA CYS A 56 -16.22 -10.44 -0.67
C CYS A 56 -14.89 -10.15 0.03
N SER A 57 -14.82 -10.39 1.32
CA SER A 57 -13.56 -10.27 2.06
C SER A 57 -12.47 -11.12 1.40
N PRO A 58 -11.24 -10.59 1.24
CA PRO A 58 -10.07 -11.31 0.71
C PRO A 58 -9.77 -12.61 1.46
N ARG A 59 -10.15 -12.70 2.73
CA ARG A 59 -10.00 -13.91 3.56
C ARG A 59 -10.75 -15.13 3.03
N ARG A 60 -11.68 -14.95 2.07
CA ARG A 60 -12.46 -16.03 1.44
C ARG A 60 -11.79 -16.63 0.22
N TYR A 61 -10.70 -16.08 -0.24
CA TYR A 61 -9.93 -16.49 -1.42
C TYR A 61 -8.53 -16.90 -1.03
N ASN A 62 -7.93 -17.76 -1.83
CA ASN A 62 -6.50 -18.02 -1.74
C ASN A 62 -5.74 -16.84 -2.36
N GLY A 63 -4.52 -16.63 -1.91
CA GLY A 63 -3.57 -15.77 -2.59
C GLY A 63 -3.14 -16.35 -3.94
N ALA A 64 -2.59 -15.52 -4.79
CA ALA A 64 -1.96 -15.92 -6.05
C ALA A 64 -0.44 -15.70 -5.93
N PRO A 65 0.40 -16.64 -6.38
CA PRO A 65 1.85 -16.47 -6.32
C PRO A 65 2.33 -15.25 -7.09
N ASP A 66 3.25 -14.50 -6.50
CA ASP A 66 4.01 -13.48 -7.20
C ASP A 66 4.98 -14.12 -8.20
N VAL A 67 5.44 -13.34 -9.20
CA VAL A 67 6.31 -13.86 -10.25
C VAL A 67 7.49 -12.91 -10.46
N LEU A 68 8.69 -13.48 -10.44
CA LEU A 68 9.91 -12.80 -10.89
C LEU A 68 10.22 -13.26 -12.33
N TYR A 69 10.17 -12.32 -13.24
CA TYR A 69 10.58 -12.47 -14.63
C TYR A 69 11.96 -11.88 -14.81
N VAL A 70 12.92 -12.74 -15.05
CA VAL A 70 14.32 -12.34 -15.30
C VAL A 70 14.52 -12.10 -16.80
N ASN A 71 15.13 -10.97 -17.14
CA ASN A 71 15.50 -10.59 -18.50
C ASN A 71 16.59 -11.52 -19.02
N ASN A 72 16.53 -11.92 -20.26
CA ASN A 72 17.52 -12.82 -20.84
C ASN A 72 18.57 -12.10 -21.72
N GLY A 73 18.64 -10.77 -21.64
CA GLY A 73 19.60 -9.93 -22.38
C GLY A 73 19.39 -9.87 -23.91
N VAL A 74 18.37 -10.57 -24.42
CA VAL A 74 18.07 -10.62 -25.88
C VAL A 74 16.62 -10.22 -26.20
N GLY A 75 15.95 -9.54 -25.23
CA GLY A 75 14.62 -8.97 -25.39
C GLY A 75 13.47 -9.89 -24.98
N GLY A 76 13.73 -10.89 -24.15
CA GLY A 76 12.72 -11.76 -23.56
C GLY A 76 12.85 -11.87 -22.03
N PHE A 77 11.80 -12.34 -21.37
CA PHE A 77 11.75 -12.59 -19.95
C PHE A 77 11.47 -14.06 -19.67
N GLU A 78 12.10 -14.60 -18.61
CA GLU A 78 11.91 -15.97 -18.15
C GLU A 78 11.38 -15.97 -16.73
N ASP A 79 10.37 -16.80 -16.43
CA ASP A 79 9.89 -17.00 -15.05
C ASP A 79 10.97 -17.76 -14.24
N ARG A 80 11.61 -17.05 -13.33
CA ARG A 80 12.65 -17.57 -12.43
C ARG A 80 12.25 -17.54 -10.96
N THR A 81 10.99 -17.34 -10.68
CA THR A 81 10.43 -17.18 -9.32
C THR A 81 10.94 -18.22 -8.32
N ARG A 82 11.01 -19.48 -8.73
CA ARG A 82 11.48 -20.58 -7.86
C ARG A 82 12.97 -20.65 -7.75
N ASP A 83 13.66 -20.41 -8.84
CA ASP A 83 15.12 -20.54 -8.92
C ASP A 83 15.79 -19.46 -8.06
N TYR A 84 15.15 -18.27 -7.97
CA TYR A 84 15.63 -17.12 -7.21
C TYR A 84 15.07 -17.03 -5.78
N GLY A 85 14.25 -17.99 -5.35
CA GLY A 85 13.81 -18.08 -3.95
C GLY A 85 12.62 -17.22 -3.55
N VAL A 86 11.99 -16.49 -4.49
CA VAL A 86 10.87 -15.56 -4.18
C VAL A 86 9.48 -16.22 -4.30
N PHE A 87 9.39 -17.53 -4.43
CA PHE A 87 8.10 -18.22 -4.55
C PHE A 87 7.34 -18.30 -3.23
N SER A 88 6.16 -17.69 -3.17
CA SER A 88 5.17 -17.92 -2.11
C SER A 88 3.83 -18.35 -2.70
N ALA A 89 3.27 -19.46 -2.23
CA ALA A 89 1.96 -19.95 -2.67
C ALA A 89 0.78 -19.23 -2.01
N TYR A 90 1.03 -18.33 -1.05
CA TYR A 90 0.00 -17.77 -0.17
C TYR A 90 -0.08 -16.25 -0.17
N GLY A 91 0.80 -15.57 -0.90
CA GLY A 91 0.84 -14.12 -0.97
C GLY A 91 -0.50 -13.51 -1.38
N LYS A 92 -0.86 -12.37 -0.80
CA LYS A 92 -1.98 -11.51 -1.20
C LYS A 92 -1.46 -10.10 -1.41
N GLY A 93 -0.40 -10.00 -2.20
CA GLY A 93 0.29 -8.75 -2.40
C GLY A 93 -0.54 -7.72 -3.12
N LEU A 94 -0.46 -6.47 -2.68
CA LEU A 94 -1.04 -5.31 -3.34
C LEU A 94 0.03 -4.28 -3.69
N GLY A 95 1.00 -4.05 -2.82
CA GLY A 95 2.13 -3.16 -3.02
C GLY A 95 3.44 -3.92 -3.13
N VAL A 96 4.41 -3.32 -3.84
CA VAL A 96 5.81 -3.75 -3.88
C VAL A 96 6.71 -2.53 -3.83
N SER A 97 7.78 -2.63 -3.05
CA SER A 97 8.89 -1.67 -3.04
C SER A 97 10.19 -2.43 -3.25
N ILE A 98 11.08 -1.83 -4.04
CA ILE A 98 12.41 -2.35 -4.33
C ILE A 98 13.41 -1.29 -3.90
N ALA A 99 14.35 -1.66 -3.05
CA ALA A 99 15.47 -0.82 -2.64
C ALA A 99 16.58 -1.68 -2.03
N ASP A 100 17.75 -1.12 -1.89
CA ASP A 100 18.85 -1.67 -1.09
C ASP A 100 18.60 -1.24 0.38
N PHE A 101 17.88 -2.10 1.14
CA PHE A 101 17.47 -1.75 2.50
C PHE A 101 18.55 -2.03 3.55
N ASP A 102 19.53 -2.89 3.25
CA ASP A 102 20.64 -3.19 4.17
C ASP A 102 21.98 -2.57 3.76
N ARG A 103 21.98 -1.83 2.65
CA ARG A 103 23.14 -1.10 2.09
C ARG A 103 24.30 -2.01 1.70
N ASP A 104 23.99 -3.22 1.25
CA ASP A 104 24.99 -4.17 0.73
C ASP A 104 25.27 -3.99 -0.77
N GLY A 105 24.48 -3.17 -1.46
CA GLY A 105 24.60 -2.85 -2.88
C GLY A 105 23.68 -3.66 -3.78
N ASP A 106 22.93 -4.63 -3.23
CA ASP A 106 21.97 -5.46 -3.96
C ASP A 106 20.53 -4.96 -3.66
N SER A 107 19.63 -5.06 -4.64
CA SER A 107 18.23 -4.64 -4.43
C SER A 107 17.41 -5.73 -3.77
N ASP A 108 16.73 -5.40 -2.68
CA ASP A 108 15.80 -6.25 -1.96
C ASP A 108 14.35 -6.01 -2.41
N ILE A 109 13.44 -6.92 -2.04
CA ILE A 109 12.02 -6.84 -2.38
C ILE A 109 11.18 -6.82 -1.11
N PHE A 110 10.37 -5.78 -0.91
CA PHE A 110 9.32 -5.74 0.11
C PHE A 110 7.94 -5.82 -0.55
N VAL A 111 7.07 -6.74 -0.05
CA VAL A 111 5.70 -6.93 -0.53
C VAL A 111 4.72 -6.71 0.61
N ALA A 112 3.85 -5.71 0.46
CA ALA A 112 2.74 -5.48 1.36
C ALA A 112 1.56 -6.39 1.00
N ASN A 113 1.12 -7.21 1.96
CA ASN A 113 0.08 -8.22 1.79
C ASN A 113 -1.21 -7.85 2.52
N ASP A 114 -2.38 -8.11 1.90
CA ASP A 114 -3.69 -7.86 2.49
C ASP A 114 -4.11 -8.94 3.49
N GLY A 115 -4.19 -8.56 4.77
CA GLY A 115 -4.72 -9.37 5.86
C GLY A 115 -3.88 -10.60 6.22
N MET A 116 -2.62 -10.57 5.87
CA MET A 116 -1.61 -11.57 6.23
C MET A 116 -0.25 -10.90 6.40
N ARG A 117 0.77 -11.66 6.87
CA ARG A 117 2.10 -11.12 7.03
C ARG A 117 2.67 -10.57 5.71
N ASN A 118 3.42 -9.47 5.78
CA ASN A 118 4.19 -8.98 4.65
C ASN A 118 5.35 -9.92 4.33
N PHE A 119 5.93 -9.79 3.13
CA PHE A 119 7.15 -10.47 2.74
C PHE A 119 8.29 -9.46 2.55
N TYR A 120 9.46 -9.85 2.99
CA TYR A 120 10.71 -9.18 2.69
C TYR A 120 11.70 -10.23 2.19
N TYR A 121 12.13 -10.05 0.98
CA TYR A 121 13.11 -10.91 0.35
C TYR A 121 14.42 -10.16 0.27
N ARG A 122 15.35 -10.53 1.15
CA ARG A 122 16.72 -10.02 1.11
C ARG A 122 17.45 -10.66 -0.05
N ASN A 123 18.11 -9.86 -0.90
CA ASN A 123 19.02 -10.35 -1.93
C ASN A 123 20.35 -10.75 -1.29
N SER A 124 20.75 -12.00 -1.47
CA SER A 124 22.01 -12.54 -0.89
C SER A 124 23.12 -12.60 -1.91
N SER A 125 23.20 -11.62 -2.80
CA SER A 125 24.09 -11.55 -3.97
C SER A 125 23.72 -12.48 -5.14
N GLY A 126 23.79 -11.91 -6.35
CA GLY A 126 23.53 -12.67 -7.59
C GLY A 126 22.10 -13.15 -7.77
N GLY A 127 21.11 -12.42 -7.21
CA GLY A 127 19.70 -12.66 -7.41
C GLY A 127 19.11 -13.81 -6.60
N ILE A 128 19.80 -14.34 -5.60
CA ILE A 128 19.24 -15.37 -4.71
C ILE A 128 18.65 -14.69 -3.47
N PHE A 129 17.32 -14.73 -3.38
CA PHE A 129 16.56 -14.09 -2.32
C PHE A 129 16.22 -15.04 -1.16
N VAL A 130 16.24 -14.50 0.06
CA VAL A 130 15.81 -15.19 1.28
C VAL A 130 14.68 -14.39 1.93
N GLU A 131 13.56 -15.05 2.28
CA GLU A 131 12.43 -14.40 2.93
C GLU A 131 12.69 -14.24 4.43
N GLU A 132 12.87 -13.02 4.90
CA GLU A 132 13.29 -12.66 6.27
C GLU A 132 12.37 -11.62 6.94
N ALA A 133 11.13 -11.41 6.46
CA ALA A 133 10.26 -10.37 7.00
C ALA A 133 10.01 -10.49 8.51
N LEU A 134 9.97 -11.72 9.04
CA LEU A 134 9.76 -11.94 10.47
C LEU A 134 11.00 -11.56 11.27
N GLU A 135 12.17 -11.93 10.78
CA GLU A 135 13.47 -11.72 11.41
C GLU A 135 13.82 -10.23 11.48
N VAL A 136 13.47 -9.49 10.43
CA VAL A 136 13.80 -8.06 10.30
C VAL A 136 12.70 -7.13 10.84
N GLY A 137 11.56 -7.65 11.31
CA GLY A 137 10.49 -6.83 11.91
C GLY A 137 9.45 -6.28 10.92
N LEU A 138 9.45 -6.68 9.65
CA LEU A 138 8.52 -6.21 8.61
C LEU A 138 7.25 -7.06 8.44
N ALA A 139 7.22 -8.29 9.03
CA ALA A 139 6.11 -9.22 8.83
C ALA A 139 4.78 -8.75 9.39
N TYR A 140 4.80 -7.99 10.48
CA TYR A 140 3.63 -7.59 11.27
C TYR A 140 3.81 -6.18 11.82
N ASN A 141 2.70 -5.59 12.29
CA ASN A 141 2.77 -4.35 13.04
C ASN A 141 3.35 -4.57 14.46
N ARG A 142 3.48 -3.50 15.22
CA ARG A 142 4.02 -3.47 16.60
C ARG A 142 3.32 -4.43 17.56
N GLU A 143 2.03 -4.68 17.37
CA GLU A 143 1.22 -5.60 18.17
C GLU A 143 1.35 -7.06 17.70
N GLY A 144 2.17 -7.35 16.70
CA GLY A 144 2.35 -8.68 16.10
C GLY A 144 1.14 -9.12 15.27
N GLN A 145 0.35 -8.18 14.74
CA GLN A 145 -0.83 -8.46 13.94
C GLN A 145 -0.56 -8.18 12.45
N PRO A 146 -1.10 -9.01 11.54
CA PRO A 146 -1.11 -8.70 10.13
C PRO A 146 -2.11 -7.59 9.84
N GLU A 147 -1.78 -6.70 8.94
CA GLU A 147 -2.62 -5.61 8.44
C GLU A 147 -2.94 -5.78 6.95
N ALA A 148 -3.84 -4.97 6.43
CA ALA A 148 -4.21 -5.01 5.02
C ALA A 148 -3.30 -4.10 4.19
N GLY A 149 -2.04 -4.45 4.09
CA GLY A 149 -1.04 -3.66 3.37
C GLY A 149 -1.42 -3.41 1.92
N MET A 150 -1.50 -2.13 1.51
CA MET A 150 -1.93 -1.72 0.17
C MET A 150 -0.88 -0.88 -0.56
N GLY A 151 -0.79 0.41 -0.30
CA GLY A 151 0.21 1.29 -0.86
C GLY A 151 1.49 1.26 -0.04
N ILE A 152 2.61 1.53 -0.70
CA ILE A 152 3.93 1.61 -0.08
C ILE A 152 4.59 2.91 -0.52
N ALA A 153 5.24 3.59 0.43
CA ALA A 153 6.24 4.60 0.14
C ALA A 153 7.56 4.20 0.81
N ALA A 154 8.67 4.48 0.14
CA ALA A 154 10.01 4.21 0.65
C ALA A 154 10.85 5.48 0.54
N ALA A 155 11.48 5.91 1.62
CA ALA A 155 12.41 7.04 1.68
C ALA A 155 13.20 7.01 2.99
N ASP A 156 14.34 7.68 3.01
CA ASP A 156 15.06 8.06 4.23
C ASP A 156 14.37 9.31 4.80
N TYR A 157 13.34 9.12 5.69
CA TYR A 157 12.53 10.24 6.16
C TYR A 157 13.17 11.04 7.30
N ASP A 158 14.15 10.46 7.99
CA ASP A 158 14.82 11.07 9.14
C ASP A 158 16.31 11.42 8.89
N TYR A 159 16.77 11.18 7.65
CA TYR A 159 18.10 11.52 7.16
C TYR A 159 19.26 10.77 7.84
N ASP A 160 19.00 9.51 8.23
CA ASP A 160 20.03 8.64 8.79
C ASP A 160 20.73 7.75 7.73
N PHE A 161 20.34 7.89 6.45
CA PHE A 161 20.80 7.16 5.27
C PHE A 161 20.28 5.73 5.15
N ASP A 162 19.33 5.31 5.96
CA ASP A 162 18.62 4.06 5.81
C ASP A 162 17.25 4.28 5.15
N ILE A 163 16.80 3.38 4.31
CA ILE A 163 15.51 3.52 3.64
C ILE A 163 14.40 2.95 4.53
N ASP A 164 13.46 3.81 4.89
CA ASP A 164 12.28 3.49 5.67
C ASP A 164 11.09 3.10 4.78
N LEU A 165 10.10 2.43 5.36
CA LEU A 165 8.92 1.97 4.68
C LEU A 165 7.65 2.49 5.34
N LEU A 166 6.75 3.08 4.55
CA LEU A 166 5.41 3.43 4.96
C LEU A 166 4.41 2.56 4.20
N VAL A 167 3.49 1.91 4.91
CA VAL A 167 2.46 1.04 4.35
C VAL A 167 1.08 1.56 4.73
N THR A 168 0.20 1.75 3.74
CA THR A 168 -1.20 2.11 3.99
C THR A 168 -2.06 0.89 4.25
N ASN A 169 -3.04 1.03 5.15
CA ASN A 169 -3.82 -0.07 5.68
C ASN A 169 -5.33 0.18 5.63
N PHE A 170 -6.10 -0.82 6.04
CA PHE A 170 -7.57 -0.79 6.04
C PHE A 170 -8.10 0.07 7.20
N SER A 171 -9.37 0.49 7.09
CA SER A 171 -10.08 1.15 8.21
C SER A 171 -10.00 0.32 9.48
N ARG A 172 -9.68 0.95 10.61
CA ARG A 172 -9.39 0.37 11.92
C ARG A 172 -8.05 -0.37 12.00
N GLU A 173 -7.16 -0.03 11.09
CA GLU A 173 -5.74 -0.34 11.11
C GLU A 173 -4.98 0.97 10.93
N THR A 174 -3.80 1.10 11.53
CA THR A 174 -2.96 2.29 11.37
C THR A 174 -2.19 2.20 10.06
N ASN A 175 -1.98 3.31 9.36
CA ASN A 175 -0.93 3.32 8.34
C ASN A 175 0.42 3.16 9.04
N THR A 176 1.19 2.15 8.64
CA THR A 176 2.34 1.70 9.42
C THR A 176 3.64 2.23 8.83
N LEU A 177 4.38 3.00 9.64
CA LEU A 177 5.73 3.44 9.31
C LEU A 177 6.72 2.54 10.02
N TYR A 178 7.46 1.78 9.24
CA TYR A 178 8.58 0.95 9.67
C TYR A 178 9.87 1.75 9.47
N GLU A 179 10.47 2.21 10.58
CA GLU A 179 11.77 2.87 10.60
C GLU A 179 12.86 1.80 10.50
N ASN A 180 13.79 1.96 9.57
CA ASN A 180 14.96 1.12 9.42
C ASN A 180 16.02 1.56 10.43
N MET A 181 16.40 0.69 11.32
CA MET A 181 17.37 0.94 12.40
C MET A 181 18.80 0.60 11.98
N GLY A 182 19.03 0.39 10.68
CA GLY A 182 20.28 -0.10 10.09
C GLY A 182 20.25 -1.60 9.79
N ASP A 183 21.00 -2.02 8.77
CA ASP A 183 21.14 -3.42 8.34
C ASP A 183 19.77 -4.10 8.06
N ALA A 184 18.80 -3.37 7.52
CA ALA A 184 17.40 -3.77 7.30
C ALA A 184 16.72 -4.34 8.57
N ILE A 185 16.97 -3.81 9.75
CA ILE A 185 16.22 -4.13 10.96
C ILE A 185 15.16 -3.03 11.18
N PHE A 186 13.89 -3.39 11.10
CA PHE A 186 12.79 -2.44 11.11
C PHE A 186 12.01 -2.43 12.42
N MET A 187 11.51 -1.25 12.77
CA MET A 187 10.64 -1.03 13.92
C MET A 187 9.41 -0.20 13.53
N ASP A 188 8.22 -0.70 13.85
CA ASP A 188 6.99 0.10 13.71
C ASP A 188 6.99 1.28 14.69
N ARG A 189 7.07 2.50 14.15
CA ARG A 189 7.12 3.77 14.87
C ARG A 189 5.85 4.61 14.70
N SER A 190 4.85 4.08 14.03
CA SER A 190 3.63 4.80 13.66
C SER A 190 2.98 5.57 14.80
N ARG A 191 2.90 4.93 15.98
CA ARG A 191 2.33 5.56 17.18
C ARG A 191 3.22 6.67 17.73
N ASP A 192 4.52 6.44 17.79
CA ASP A 192 5.49 7.37 18.35
C ASP A 192 5.60 8.62 17.47
N LEU A 193 5.45 8.45 16.15
CA LEU A 193 5.52 9.49 15.14
C LEU A 193 4.18 10.21 14.88
N GLY A 194 3.07 9.81 15.55
CA GLY A 194 1.81 10.53 15.48
C GLY A 194 0.83 10.08 14.40
N LEU A 195 1.08 8.98 13.70
CA LEU A 195 0.21 8.49 12.64
C LEU A 195 -1.01 7.71 13.15
N HIS A 196 -0.93 7.11 14.35
CA HIS A 196 -1.90 6.12 14.83
C HIS A 196 -3.34 6.61 14.88
N GLU A 197 -3.59 7.77 15.49
CA GLU A 197 -4.97 8.24 15.73
C GLU A 197 -5.64 8.74 14.46
N ASP A 198 -4.92 9.50 13.66
CA ASP A 198 -5.47 10.19 12.49
C ASP A 198 -5.62 9.27 11.27
N THR A 199 -4.85 8.17 11.19
CA THR A 199 -4.95 7.18 10.11
C THR A 199 -5.80 5.96 10.45
N TRP A 200 -6.34 5.86 11.69
CA TRP A 200 -7.11 4.71 12.18
C TRP A 200 -8.44 4.46 11.44
N LEU A 201 -9.19 5.52 11.12
CA LEU A 201 -10.50 5.37 10.48
C LEU A 201 -10.43 5.38 8.95
N PRO A 202 -9.62 6.22 8.29
CA PRO A 202 -9.49 6.19 6.85
C PRO A 202 -8.96 4.84 6.34
N LEU A 203 -9.32 4.52 5.09
CA LEU A 203 -8.77 3.40 4.35
C LEU A 203 -7.80 3.95 3.32
N GLY A 204 -6.50 3.73 3.55
CA GLY A 204 -5.43 4.28 2.73
C GLY A 204 -5.09 3.40 1.52
N PHE A 205 -4.74 4.04 0.39
CA PHE A 205 -4.20 3.40 -0.79
C PHE A 205 -2.88 4.05 -1.19
N GLY A 206 -2.86 4.85 -2.26
CA GLY A 206 -1.64 5.52 -2.70
C GLY A 206 -1.05 6.42 -1.62
N THR A 207 0.26 6.35 -1.45
CA THR A 207 1.02 7.15 -0.49
C THR A 207 2.41 7.44 -1.04
N PHE A 208 3.01 8.51 -0.60
CA PHE A 208 4.40 8.88 -0.89
C PHE A 208 4.91 9.89 0.13
N PHE A 209 6.23 9.97 0.22
CA PHE A 209 6.95 11.04 0.90
C PHE A 209 7.22 12.19 -0.07
N PHE A 210 7.09 13.42 0.38
CA PHE A 210 7.40 14.63 -0.39
C PHE A 210 7.59 15.82 0.54
N ASP A 211 8.31 16.83 0.12
CA ASP A 211 8.42 18.10 0.84
C ASP A 211 7.24 18.99 0.42
N ALA A 212 6.22 19.07 1.28
CA ALA A 212 4.96 19.77 0.96
C ALA A 212 5.04 21.27 1.22
N ASP A 213 5.87 21.72 2.13
CA ASP A 213 5.94 23.11 2.55
C ASP A 213 7.32 23.77 2.32
N ASN A 214 8.19 23.07 1.61
CA ASN A 214 9.54 23.52 1.21
C ASN A 214 10.44 23.84 2.42
N ASP A 215 10.33 23.04 3.47
CA ASP A 215 11.18 23.18 4.65
C ASP A 215 12.32 22.13 4.68
N THR A 216 12.39 21.31 3.63
CA THR A 216 13.34 20.21 3.40
C THR A 216 13.06 18.93 4.16
N ASP A 217 12.11 18.91 5.08
CA ASP A 217 11.67 17.68 5.72
C ASP A 217 10.71 16.89 4.79
N LEU A 218 10.69 15.56 4.91
CA LEU A 218 9.78 14.73 4.14
C LEU A 218 8.45 14.59 4.87
N ASP A 219 7.41 15.07 4.22
CA ASP A 219 6.01 15.00 4.61
C ASP A 219 5.30 13.79 3.99
N LEU A 220 4.04 13.57 4.35
CA LEU A 220 3.28 12.41 3.88
C LEU A 220 1.98 12.82 3.21
N PHE A 221 1.64 12.09 2.15
CA PHE A 221 0.32 12.12 1.54
C PHE A 221 -0.33 10.73 1.57
N PHE A 222 -1.65 10.70 1.87
CA PHE A 222 -2.47 9.49 1.83
C PHE A 222 -3.70 9.71 0.94
N ALA A 223 -3.83 8.88 -0.09
CA ALA A 223 -5.02 8.78 -0.90
C ALA A 223 -6.01 7.82 -0.24
N ASN A 224 -7.15 8.33 0.23
CA ASN A 224 -8.10 7.58 1.03
C ASN A 224 -9.41 7.32 0.27
N GLY A 225 -10.07 6.21 0.59
CA GLY A 225 -11.38 5.87 0.04
C GLY A 225 -11.77 4.43 0.31
N HIS A 226 -12.97 4.20 0.86
CA HIS A 226 -13.40 2.87 1.26
C HIS A 226 -13.75 1.97 0.05
N VAL A 227 -13.63 0.65 0.22
CA VAL A 227 -13.97 -0.35 -0.83
C VAL A 227 -15.43 -0.76 -0.83
N LEU A 228 -16.16 -0.47 0.25
CA LEU A 228 -17.59 -0.81 0.39
C LEU A 228 -18.44 0.45 0.23
N ASP A 229 -19.20 0.53 -0.85
CA ASP A 229 -20.12 1.65 -1.15
C ASP A 229 -21.19 1.88 -0.07
N ARG A 230 -21.51 0.84 0.70
CA ARG A 230 -22.51 0.86 1.76
C ARG A 230 -21.92 0.65 3.15
N ILE A 231 -20.67 1.03 3.37
CA ILE A 231 -19.99 0.80 4.66
C ILE A 231 -20.75 1.45 5.82
N THR A 232 -21.34 2.62 5.63
CA THR A 232 -22.12 3.35 6.65
C THR A 232 -23.28 2.50 7.21
N MET A 233 -23.82 1.55 6.46
CA MET A 233 -24.86 0.63 6.94
C MET A 233 -24.31 -0.47 7.87
N GLN A 234 -23.00 -0.72 7.82
CA GLN A 234 -22.31 -1.71 8.65
C GLN A 234 -21.63 -1.05 9.85
N ASP A 235 -21.04 0.11 9.61
CA ASP A 235 -20.35 0.93 10.59
C ASP A 235 -20.63 2.42 10.30
N SER A 236 -21.41 3.07 11.15
CA SER A 236 -21.82 4.47 10.99
C SER A 236 -20.68 5.48 11.17
N THR A 237 -19.52 5.05 11.65
CA THR A 237 -18.33 5.90 11.80
C THR A 237 -17.49 5.95 10.54
N LEU A 238 -17.76 5.08 9.56
CA LEU A 238 -17.04 5.00 8.30
C LEU A 238 -17.89 5.52 7.15
N THR A 239 -17.24 6.12 6.16
CA THR A 239 -17.86 6.61 4.92
C THR A 239 -17.19 5.97 3.70
N TYR A 240 -17.91 5.90 2.59
CA TYR A 240 -17.37 5.40 1.32
C TYR A 240 -16.38 6.39 0.72
N GLU A 241 -16.83 7.62 0.54
CA GLU A 241 -15.98 8.75 0.18
C GLU A 241 -15.23 9.22 1.43
N GLN A 242 -13.93 9.37 1.31
CA GLN A 242 -13.06 9.80 2.41
C GLN A 242 -12.17 10.97 1.96
N ALA A 243 -11.74 11.77 2.91
CA ALA A 243 -10.77 12.82 2.64
C ALA A 243 -9.36 12.19 2.51
N ASN A 244 -8.62 12.63 1.49
CA ASN A 244 -7.18 12.39 1.45
C ASN A 244 -6.51 13.21 2.56
N GLN A 245 -5.33 12.79 2.99
CA GLN A 245 -4.64 13.41 4.11
C GLN A 245 -3.24 13.90 3.71
N VAL A 246 -2.87 15.05 4.26
CA VAL A 246 -1.51 15.59 4.22
C VAL A 246 -1.02 15.71 5.66
N PHE A 247 0.11 15.11 5.95
CA PHE A 247 0.79 15.22 7.23
C PHE A 247 2.10 15.95 7.03
N LEU A 248 2.30 17.04 7.77
CA LEU A 248 3.60 17.71 7.81
C LEU A 248 4.44 17.15 8.95
N LYS A 249 5.73 16.98 8.68
CA LYS A 249 6.72 16.61 9.69
C LYS A 249 7.09 17.84 10.53
N GLU A 250 6.75 17.81 11.79
CA GLU A 250 7.07 18.87 12.73
C GLU A 250 8.01 18.32 13.82
N GLY A 251 9.32 18.55 13.65
CA GLY A 251 10.36 17.93 14.45
C GLY A 251 10.42 16.42 14.23
N VAL A 252 10.05 15.61 15.25
CA VAL A 252 10.10 14.15 15.13
C VAL A 252 8.72 13.52 14.81
N ARG A 253 7.67 14.33 14.62
CA ARG A 253 6.30 13.81 14.47
C ARG A 253 5.66 14.30 13.18
N PHE A 254 4.79 13.46 12.64
CA PHE A 254 3.86 13.82 11.58
C PHE A 254 2.56 14.34 12.18
N ILE A 255 2.11 15.51 11.71
CA ILE A 255 0.89 16.19 12.18
C ILE A 255 -0.07 16.32 11.02
N ASP A 256 -1.32 15.84 11.19
CA ASP A 256 -2.35 16.02 10.16
C ASP A 256 -2.67 17.50 9.95
N ARG A 257 -2.29 18.01 8.79
CA ARG A 257 -2.53 19.39 8.32
C ARG A 257 -3.56 19.45 7.18
N THR A 258 -4.29 18.38 6.95
CA THR A 258 -5.30 18.29 5.88
C THR A 258 -6.28 19.47 5.90
N LYS A 259 -6.71 19.91 7.08
CA LYS A 259 -7.63 21.04 7.25
C LYS A 259 -7.02 22.36 6.81
N ASP A 260 -5.73 22.53 7.02
CA ASP A 260 -5.00 23.75 6.74
C ASP A 260 -4.44 23.78 5.31
N SER A 261 -4.39 22.64 4.63
CA SER A 261 -3.86 22.46 3.26
C SER A 261 -4.75 23.09 2.16
N GLY A 262 -5.95 23.56 2.50
CA GLY A 262 -6.92 24.04 1.50
C GLY A 262 -7.64 22.95 0.70
N MET A 263 -7.26 21.70 0.85
CA MET A 263 -7.83 20.56 0.11
C MET A 263 -9.21 20.12 0.64
N LEU A 264 -9.58 20.46 1.87
CA LEU A 264 -10.66 19.81 2.62
C LEU A 264 -12.04 19.83 1.93
N HIS A 265 -12.40 20.91 1.22
CA HIS A 265 -13.73 21.04 0.61
C HIS A 265 -13.86 20.35 -0.76
N SER A 266 -12.76 20.08 -1.44
CA SER A 266 -12.72 19.43 -2.77
C SER A 266 -12.17 18.01 -2.75
N ASN A 267 -11.90 17.49 -1.56
CA ASN A 267 -11.02 16.34 -1.32
C ASN A 267 -11.76 15.03 -1.06
N LEU A 268 -13.09 15.07 -0.86
CA LEU A 268 -13.85 13.83 -0.68
C LEU A 268 -13.89 13.04 -1.98
N GLY A 269 -13.52 11.78 -1.89
CA GLY A 269 -13.47 10.86 -3.00
C GLY A 269 -13.25 9.41 -2.58
N VAL A 270 -13.15 8.56 -3.56
CA VAL A 270 -12.76 7.16 -3.38
C VAL A 270 -11.42 6.99 -4.06
N SER A 271 -10.41 7.61 -3.46
CA SER A 271 -9.09 7.71 -4.05
C SER A 271 -8.34 6.38 -4.02
N ARG A 272 -7.47 6.17 -5.00
CA ARG A 272 -6.65 4.95 -5.10
C ARG A 272 -5.19 5.25 -5.35
N GLY A 273 -4.87 5.88 -6.45
CA GLY A 273 -3.50 6.25 -6.78
C GLY A 273 -3.26 7.73 -6.59
N ALA A 274 -2.03 8.07 -6.27
CA ALA A 274 -1.57 9.44 -6.20
C ALA A 274 -0.09 9.53 -6.64
N ALA A 275 0.30 10.69 -7.10
CA ALA A 275 1.69 11.02 -7.45
C ALA A 275 1.97 12.48 -7.17
N ALA A 276 3.22 12.79 -6.84
CA ALA A 276 3.72 14.16 -6.73
C ALA A 276 4.59 14.52 -7.93
N GLY A 277 4.60 15.78 -8.31
CA GLY A 277 5.46 16.32 -9.36
C GLY A 277 5.22 17.81 -9.57
N ASP A 278 6.25 18.54 -9.92
CA ASP A 278 6.17 19.98 -10.25
C ASP A 278 5.52 20.12 -11.63
N PHE A 279 4.19 20.34 -11.66
CA PHE A 279 3.40 20.37 -12.88
C PHE A 279 3.56 21.70 -13.64
N ASP A 280 3.73 22.80 -12.95
CA ASP A 280 3.79 24.13 -13.56
C ASP A 280 5.20 24.76 -13.53
N ASN A 281 6.20 24.01 -13.10
CA ASN A 281 7.61 24.38 -13.03
C ASN A 281 7.87 25.61 -12.15
N ASP A 282 7.14 25.72 -11.03
CA ASP A 282 7.34 26.78 -10.04
C ASP A 282 8.25 26.36 -8.89
N GLY A 283 8.67 25.08 -8.83
CA GLY A 283 9.59 24.51 -7.87
C GLY A 283 8.87 23.80 -6.71
N ASP A 284 7.56 23.93 -6.60
CA ASP A 284 6.74 23.27 -5.58
C ASP A 284 6.21 21.93 -6.11
N LEU A 285 6.10 20.90 -5.27
CA LEU A 285 5.51 19.63 -5.70
C LEU A 285 3.99 19.69 -5.63
N ASP A 286 3.36 19.49 -6.79
CA ASP A 286 1.91 19.36 -6.95
C ASP A 286 1.46 17.91 -6.79
N LEU A 287 0.16 17.70 -6.54
CA LEU A 287 -0.40 16.38 -6.32
C LEU A 287 -1.41 16.00 -7.39
N LEU A 288 -1.24 14.85 -8.02
CA LEU A 288 -2.22 14.24 -8.90
C LEU A 288 -2.84 13.03 -8.19
N VAL A 289 -4.18 13.03 -8.06
CA VAL A 289 -4.93 11.97 -7.38
C VAL A 289 -6.01 11.43 -8.31
N ASN A 290 -6.14 10.10 -8.39
CA ASN A 290 -7.23 9.48 -9.13
C ASN A 290 -8.27 8.84 -8.20
N ASP A 291 -9.55 9.01 -8.54
CA ASP A 291 -10.69 8.44 -7.83
C ASP A 291 -11.34 7.31 -8.65
N ILE A 292 -11.94 6.34 -7.96
CA ILE A 292 -12.87 5.40 -8.60
C ILE A 292 -14.12 6.16 -9.03
N ASP A 293 -14.52 5.98 -10.28
CA ASP A 293 -15.72 6.58 -10.89
C ASP A 293 -15.72 8.13 -10.87
N GLY A 294 -14.53 8.75 -10.72
CA GLY A 294 -14.35 10.20 -10.71
C GLY A 294 -13.23 10.67 -11.64
N PRO A 295 -13.19 11.97 -11.95
CA PRO A 295 -12.07 12.55 -12.68
C PRO A 295 -10.82 12.57 -11.82
N ALA A 296 -9.66 12.46 -12.43
CA ALA A 296 -8.40 12.76 -11.77
C ALA A 296 -8.39 14.22 -11.28
N LYS A 297 -7.84 14.45 -10.10
CA LYS A 297 -7.73 15.76 -9.46
C LYS A 297 -6.27 16.19 -9.42
N LEU A 298 -5.98 17.36 -9.94
CA LEU A 298 -4.68 18.01 -9.80
C LEU A 298 -4.82 19.10 -8.70
N TYR A 299 -4.03 18.97 -7.65
CA TYR A 299 -3.92 19.95 -6.59
C TYR A 299 -2.59 20.67 -6.77
N ARG A 300 -2.70 21.96 -7.08
CA ARG A 300 -1.54 22.82 -7.19
C ARG A 300 -1.08 23.25 -5.79
N ASN A 301 0.19 23.05 -5.52
CA ASN A 301 0.84 23.60 -4.34
C ASN A 301 0.99 25.13 -4.49
N LEU A 302 0.62 25.87 -3.47
CA LEU A 302 0.69 27.33 -3.44
C LEU A 302 1.54 27.80 -2.27
N THR A 303 2.39 26.94 -1.73
CA THR A 303 3.27 27.26 -0.62
C THR A 303 4.23 28.38 -1.05
N LYS A 304 4.27 29.42 -0.25
CA LYS A 304 5.25 30.49 -0.50
C LYS A 304 6.58 30.07 0.09
N ASN A 305 7.59 29.97 -0.77
CA ASN A 305 8.94 29.64 -0.38
C ASN A 305 9.34 30.33 0.91
N LYS A 306 9.73 29.55 1.91
CA LYS A 306 10.29 30.05 3.17
C LYS A 306 11.83 30.13 3.10
N HIS A 307 12.39 30.33 1.88
CA HIS A 307 13.85 30.51 1.72
C HIS A 307 14.33 31.86 2.13
#